data_d89f100a89d3b7784191db5ab7bbf151
#
_entry.id   d89f100a89d3b7784191db5ab7bbf151
#
_cell.length_a   1.000
_cell.length_b   1.000
_cell.length_c   1.000
_cell.angle_alpha   90.00
_cell.angle_beta   90.00
_cell.angle_gamma   90.00
#
_symmetry.space_group_name_H-M   'P 1'
#
loop_
_entity.id
_entity.type
_entity.pdbx_description
1 polymer ?
#
loop_
_entity_poly.entity_id
_entity_poly.type
_entity_poly.pdbx_seq_one_letter_code
_entity_poly.pdbx_strand_id
1 'polypeptide(L)'
;MTPTYYLLLSALLFAIGAVGVLVRRNAIVVFMCIELMLNAVNLSLVTFSRINGALDGQAYAFFVMVVAAAEVVVGLAIIMAIFRSRRSASIDDANLLKY
;
A
#
# COMPACT_ATOMS: atom_id res chain seq x y z
N MET A 1 13.70 6.74 -20.43
CA MET A 1 12.95 5.48 -20.47
C MET A 1 11.60 5.68 -21.11
N THR A 2 11.08 4.67 -21.76
CA THR A 2 9.75 4.74 -22.34
C THR A 2 8.68 4.55 -21.27
N PRO A 3 7.45 5.04 -21.48
CA PRO A 3 6.36 4.81 -20.54
C PRO A 3 6.09 3.33 -20.24
N THR A 4 6.35 2.46 -21.20
CA THR A 4 6.17 1.01 -21.01
C THR A 4 7.00 0.46 -19.86
N TYR A 5 8.23 0.92 -19.69
CA TYR A 5 9.07 0.47 -18.58
C TYR A 5 8.49 0.89 -17.22
N TYR A 6 7.93 2.07 -17.13
CA TYR A 6 7.29 2.53 -15.89
C TYR A 6 6.06 1.70 -15.55
N LEU A 7 5.27 1.36 -16.57
CA LEU A 7 4.09 0.50 -16.35
C LEU A 7 4.48 -0.93 -15.97
N LEU A 8 5.54 -1.46 -16.56
CA LEU A 8 6.07 -2.77 -16.17
C LEU A 8 6.57 -2.77 -14.73
N LEU A 9 7.28 -1.73 -14.34
CA LEU A 9 7.75 -1.57 -12.96
C LEU A 9 6.56 -1.50 -12.01
N SER A 10 5.54 -0.72 -12.36
CA SER A 10 4.33 -0.59 -11.58
C SER A 10 3.64 -1.94 -11.39
N ALA A 11 3.49 -2.72 -12.46
CA ALA A 11 2.90 -4.05 -12.40
C ALA A 11 3.71 -4.99 -11.51
N LEU A 12 5.03 -4.93 -11.60
CA LEU A 12 5.92 -5.75 -10.78
C LEU A 12 5.79 -5.39 -9.29
N LEU A 13 5.81 -4.11 -8.97
CA LEU A 13 5.67 -3.64 -7.59
C LEU A 13 4.32 -4.04 -7.00
N PHE A 14 3.26 -3.89 -7.78
CA PHE A 14 1.93 -4.29 -7.34
C PHE A 14 1.86 -5.79 -7.06
N ALA A 15 2.43 -6.59 -7.96
CA ALA A 15 2.46 -8.05 -7.80
C ALA A 15 3.24 -8.47 -6.56
N ILE A 16 4.38 -7.85 -6.30
CA ILE A 16 5.19 -8.12 -5.10
C ILE A 16 4.38 -7.79 -3.84
N GLY A 17 3.74 -6.63 -3.82
CA GLY A 17 2.90 -6.21 -2.69
C GLY A 17 1.73 -7.17 -2.46
N ALA A 18 1.05 -7.56 -3.53
CA ALA A 18 -0.09 -8.48 -3.45
C ALA A 18 0.33 -9.85 -2.90
N VAL A 19 1.44 -10.40 -3.38
CA VAL A 19 1.98 -11.66 -2.86
C VAL A 19 2.31 -11.52 -1.39
N GLY A 20 2.94 -10.42 -1.00
CA GLY A 20 3.27 -10.17 0.40
C GLY A 20 2.05 -10.13 1.30
N VAL A 21 0.96 -9.50 0.86
CA VAL A 21 -0.30 -9.45 1.62
C VAL A 21 -0.86 -10.86 1.82
N LEU A 22 -0.79 -11.70 0.79
CA LEU A 22 -1.36 -13.05 0.85
C LEU A 22 -0.52 -14.03 1.67
N VAL A 23 0.80 -13.80 1.74
CA VAL A 23 1.74 -14.77 2.33
C VAL A 23 2.11 -14.41 3.77
N ARG A 24 2.26 -13.13 4.08
CA ARG A 24 2.76 -12.69 5.39
C ARG A 24 1.63 -12.57 6.41
N ARG A 25 1.98 -12.87 7.68
CA ARG A 25 1.05 -12.78 8.81
C ARG A 25 1.33 -11.63 9.75
N ASN A 26 2.53 -11.04 9.65
CA ASN A 26 2.89 -9.88 10.46
C ASN A 26 2.13 -8.66 9.96
N ALA A 27 1.38 -8.01 10.83
CA ALA A 27 0.53 -6.87 10.45
C ALA A 27 1.33 -5.71 9.89
N ILE A 28 2.53 -5.45 10.41
CA ILE A 28 3.39 -4.37 9.92
C ILE A 28 3.84 -4.67 8.49
N VAL A 29 4.25 -5.92 8.23
CA VAL A 29 4.68 -6.33 6.88
C VAL A 29 3.53 -6.27 5.90
N VAL A 30 2.34 -6.74 6.28
CA VAL A 30 1.14 -6.66 5.45
C VAL A 30 0.84 -5.19 5.12
N PHE A 31 0.93 -4.32 6.10
CA PHE A 31 0.71 -2.89 5.94
C PHE A 31 1.70 -2.29 4.94
N MET A 32 2.98 -2.63 5.07
CA MET A 32 4.02 -2.20 4.13
C MET A 32 3.75 -2.68 2.71
N CYS A 33 3.24 -3.91 2.56
CA CYS A 33 2.88 -4.46 1.26
C CYS A 33 1.72 -3.70 0.61
N ILE A 34 0.74 -3.29 1.40
CA ILE A 34 -0.38 -2.45 0.92
C ILE A 34 0.15 -1.09 0.46
N GLU A 35 1.08 -0.50 1.21
CA GLU A 35 1.70 0.77 0.83
C GLU A 35 2.47 0.63 -0.49
N LEU A 36 3.15 -0.50 -0.67
CA LEU A 36 3.85 -0.78 -1.93
C LEU A 36 2.86 -0.87 -3.10
N MET A 37 1.71 -1.50 -2.90
CA MET A 37 0.66 -1.57 -3.92
C MET A 37 0.12 -0.19 -4.26
N LEU A 38 -0.08 0.69 -3.27
CA LEU A 38 -0.52 2.06 -3.49
C LEU A 38 0.52 2.87 -4.26
N ASN A 39 1.80 2.68 -3.95
CA ASN A 39 2.89 3.31 -4.72
C ASN A 39 2.89 2.85 -6.17
N ALA A 40 2.62 1.57 -6.42
CA ALA A 40 2.53 1.04 -7.77
C ALA A 40 1.39 1.71 -8.55
N VAL A 41 0.24 1.89 -7.91
CA VAL A 41 -0.91 2.60 -8.52
C VAL A 41 -0.53 4.05 -8.83
N ASN A 42 0.15 4.73 -7.92
CA ASN A 42 0.60 6.11 -8.13
C ASN A 42 1.55 6.22 -9.31
N LEU A 43 2.48 5.28 -9.43
CA LEU A 43 3.41 5.25 -10.56
C LEU A 43 2.65 5.10 -11.88
N SER A 44 1.62 4.26 -11.92
CA SER A 44 0.75 4.11 -13.09
C SER A 44 0.01 5.40 -13.41
N LEU A 45 -0.57 6.06 -12.41
CA LEU A 45 -1.32 7.31 -12.61
C LEU A 45 -0.43 8.41 -13.17
N VAL A 46 0.77 8.57 -12.65
CA VAL A 46 1.73 9.57 -13.14
C VAL A 46 2.17 9.23 -14.57
N THR A 47 2.41 7.95 -14.84
CA THR A 47 2.82 7.50 -16.17
C THR A 47 1.72 7.77 -17.20
N PHE A 48 0.46 7.45 -16.90
CA PHE A 48 -0.64 7.74 -17.82
C PHE A 48 -0.86 9.24 -18.01
N SER A 49 -0.67 10.02 -16.94
CA SER A 49 -0.71 11.47 -17.03
C SER A 49 0.31 11.98 -18.05
N ARG A 50 1.53 11.45 -18.00
CA ARG A 50 2.60 11.84 -18.91
C ARG A 50 2.30 11.41 -20.35
N ILE A 51 1.79 10.20 -20.55
CA ILE A 51 1.44 9.68 -21.87
C ILE A 51 0.39 10.56 -22.53
N ASN A 52 -0.64 10.96 -21.79
CA ASN A 52 -1.78 11.72 -22.29
C ASN A 52 -1.54 13.22 -22.31
N GLY A 53 -0.43 13.68 -21.76
CA GLY A 53 -0.13 15.11 -21.67
C GLY A 53 -1.07 15.88 -20.76
N ALA A 54 -1.77 15.19 -19.85
CA ALA A 54 -2.73 15.80 -18.93
C ALA A 54 -2.20 15.76 -17.51
N LEU A 55 -2.62 16.70 -16.66
CA LEU A 55 -2.21 16.76 -15.25
C LEU A 55 -3.15 16.01 -14.31
N ASP A 56 -4.26 15.49 -14.81
CA ASP A 56 -5.28 14.83 -14.00
C ASP A 56 -4.72 13.62 -13.24
N GLY A 57 -3.87 12.82 -13.89
CA GLY A 57 -3.24 11.66 -13.25
C GLY A 57 -2.33 12.06 -12.10
N GLN A 58 -1.66 13.20 -12.20
CA GLN A 58 -0.81 13.71 -11.12
C GLN A 58 -1.66 14.19 -9.95
N ALA A 59 -2.81 14.82 -10.21
CA ALA A 59 -3.74 15.22 -9.17
C ALA A 59 -4.29 14.00 -8.43
N TYR A 60 -4.69 12.96 -9.15
CA TYR A 60 -5.15 11.71 -8.52
C TYR A 60 -4.04 11.04 -7.71
N ALA A 61 -2.81 11.02 -8.22
CA ALA A 61 -1.67 10.49 -7.48
C ALA A 61 -1.45 11.24 -6.18
N PHE A 62 -1.57 12.56 -6.20
CA PHE A 62 -1.46 13.38 -5.00
C PHE A 62 -2.52 13.00 -3.97
N PHE A 63 -3.78 12.85 -4.37
CA PHE A 63 -4.85 12.42 -3.47
C PHE A 63 -4.59 11.05 -2.89
N VAL A 64 -4.12 10.10 -3.69
CA VAL A 64 -3.77 8.76 -3.20
C VAL A 64 -2.64 8.83 -2.19
N MET A 65 -1.65 9.70 -2.39
CA MET A 65 -0.56 9.89 -1.43
C MET A 65 -1.09 10.45 -0.10
N VAL A 66 -2.04 11.37 -0.14
CA VAL A 66 -2.63 11.93 1.08
C VAL A 66 -3.40 10.84 1.84
N VAL A 67 -4.19 10.04 1.12
CA VAL A 67 -4.93 8.92 1.71
C VAL A 67 -3.96 7.89 2.30
N ALA A 68 -2.90 7.56 1.58
CA ALA A 68 -1.87 6.63 2.06
C ALA A 68 -1.22 7.13 3.34
N ALA A 69 -0.91 8.42 3.41
CA ALA A 69 -0.32 9.01 4.62
C ALA A 69 -1.28 8.91 5.81
N ALA A 70 -2.57 9.18 5.60
CA ALA A 70 -3.58 9.04 6.64
C ALA A 70 -3.71 7.59 7.10
N GLU A 71 -3.70 6.64 6.16
CA GLU A 71 -3.76 5.22 6.48
C GLU A 71 -2.56 4.76 7.29
N VAL A 72 -1.36 5.28 7.01
CA VAL A 72 -0.16 4.96 7.78
C VAL A 72 -0.36 5.32 9.24
N VAL A 73 -0.83 6.53 9.51
CA VAL A 73 -1.03 7.00 10.89
C VAL A 73 -2.06 6.14 11.60
N VAL A 74 -3.23 5.94 10.99
CA VAL A 74 -4.32 5.17 11.60
C VAL A 74 -3.93 3.70 11.73
N GLY A 75 -3.36 3.12 10.67
CA GLY A 75 -2.97 1.72 10.66
C GLY A 75 -1.91 1.40 11.68
N LEU A 76 -0.87 2.23 11.79
CA LEU A 76 0.17 2.03 12.80
C LEU A 76 -0.38 2.19 14.21
N ALA A 77 -1.31 3.13 14.43
CA ALA A 77 -1.94 3.29 15.72
C ALA A 77 -2.72 2.04 16.13
N ILE A 78 -3.46 1.45 15.19
CA ILE A 78 -4.19 0.20 15.42
C ILE A 78 -3.24 -0.94 15.73
N ILE A 79 -2.17 -1.09 14.93
CA ILE A 79 -1.17 -2.15 15.13
C ILE A 79 -0.51 -2.01 16.49
N MET A 80 -0.16 -0.79 16.89
CA MET A 80 0.44 -0.56 18.21
C MET A 80 -0.52 -0.89 19.34
N ALA A 81 -1.80 -0.56 19.20
CA ALA A 81 -2.81 -0.89 20.20
C ALA A 81 -2.95 -2.40 20.34
N ILE A 82 -2.99 -3.14 19.26
CA ILE A 82 -3.05 -4.60 19.26
C ILE A 82 -1.78 -5.18 19.89
N PHE A 83 -0.61 -4.66 19.51
CA PHE A 83 0.66 -5.13 20.05
C PHE A 83 0.75 -4.93 21.57
N ARG A 84 0.33 -3.77 22.07
CA ARG A 84 0.31 -3.49 23.51
C ARG A 84 -0.62 -4.43 24.26
N SER A 85 -1.75 -4.74 23.65
CA SER A 85 -2.77 -5.63 24.23
C SER A 85 -2.33 -7.09 24.19
N ARG A 86 -1.74 -7.53 23.07
CA ARG A 86 -1.41 -8.94 22.80
C ARG A 86 0.06 -9.23 22.78
N ARG A 87 0.92 -8.21 22.76
CA ARG A 87 2.37 -8.33 22.63
C ARG A 87 2.77 -9.11 21.37
N SER A 88 1.95 -9.00 20.30
CA SER A 88 2.20 -9.66 19.03
C SER A 88 1.69 -8.79 17.89
N ALA A 89 2.44 -8.74 16.77
CA ALA A 89 2.04 -8.05 15.57
C ALA A 89 1.38 -8.99 14.55
N SER A 90 1.18 -10.25 14.88
CA SER A 90 0.52 -11.20 13.99
C SER A 90 -0.96 -10.91 13.86
N ILE A 91 -1.47 -10.87 12.63
CA ILE A 91 -2.89 -10.67 12.39
C ILE A 91 -3.73 -11.85 12.87
N ASP A 92 -3.12 -13.03 12.99
CA ASP A 92 -3.81 -14.20 13.54
C ASP A 92 -4.15 -14.03 15.02
N ASP A 93 -3.38 -13.21 15.74
CA ASP A 93 -3.59 -12.93 17.16
C ASP A 93 -4.59 -11.80 17.41
N ALA A 94 -5.00 -11.09 16.37
CA ALA A 94 -5.91 -9.95 16.47
C ALA A 94 -7.40 -10.35 16.44
N ASN A 95 -7.71 -11.60 16.67
CA ASN A 95 -9.04 -12.17 16.52
C ASN A 95 -9.89 -11.99 17.78
N LEU A 96 -10.19 -10.74 18.12
CA LEU A 96 -10.93 -10.42 19.34
C LEU A 96 -12.42 -10.74 19.26
N LEU A 97 -12.99 -10.78 18.06
CA LEU A 97 -14.42 -11.00 17.86
C LEU A 97 -14.82 -12.48 17.88
N LYS A 98 -13.85 -13.37 17.84
CA LYS A 98 -14.11 -14.80 17.80
C LYS A 98 -14.49 -15.38 19.17
N TYR A 99 -14.04 -14.75 20.23
CA TYR A 99 -14.28 -15.13 21.60
C TYR A 99 -14.83 -13.92 22.39
#